data_ee3d22e6885eac825681fb3e18abf85d
#
_entry.id   ee3d22e6885eac825681fb3e18abf85d
#
_cell.length_a   1.000
_cell.length_b   1.000
_cell.length_c   1.000
_cell.angle_alpha   90.00
_cell.angle_beta   90.00
_cell.angle_gamma   90.00
#
_symmetry.space_group_name_H-M   'P 1'
#
loop_
_entity.id
_entity.type
_entity.pdbx_description
1 polymer ?
#
loop_
_entity_poly.entity_id
_entity_poly.type
_entity_poly.pdbx_seq_one_letter_code
_entity_poly.pdbx_strand_id
1 'polypeptide(L)'
;MQSNIIVTAVVVIYLLVMLLIGYLSSKKIESNTDFVVAGRRLGPFLMAGTLAATEIGGGSSLGVVQQGMESHGLSAAWYIITMGFAFVILTFLAPKFRAAMVKTVPEYFRRRYGKPSGIITSLIMFVPLIGLTAGQFIASSVILSTMLNLNYKTAVLIVGVVVTIYAIMGGLWSVTLTDFVQVFLIVIGMIIALPFGMNLAGGWDNVVANVPAETFDMFKGYNVMDVISLTIMYVATFTVGQEAVSRYYAARDGKAARQGSVLAAIVNFIYAFVPTLMGIIVLALINMGKFNAADFQDVGARYALPVLAMEAMPAVICGLLFAGIVSATMSSADSDLLGAGSIFANDIYKIVIKPSASDKEIMIVTRVTMAAVGVFATLIALFNTSSIVTILMFAFTLRAAGSFFPYVLGHYWKGASQAGTMASLIAGTIVVVYLEHISKGNLFGLHFNQPIVPGLVAALIAFLIFSLVMPPKKQTTELAPEE
;
A
#
# COMPACT_ATOMS: atom_id res chain seq x y z
N MET A 1 -7.96 -0.76 -33.61
CA MET A 1 -7.15 0.48 -33.67
C MET A 1 -7.89 1.72 -33.12
N GLN A 2 -9.11 2.05 -33.61
CA GLN A 2 -9.88 3.21 -33.07
C GLN A 2 -10.17 3.10 -31.57
N SER A 3 -10.52 1.92 -31.06
CA SER A 3 -10.81 1.71 -29.64
C SER A 3 -9.62 2.09 -28.76
N ASN A 4 -8.40 1.67 -29.12
CA ASN A 4 -7.19 1.97 -28.36
C ASN A 4 -6.86 3.48 -28.35
N ILE A 5 -7.13 4.20 -29.42
CA ILE A 5 -6.92 5.65 -29.50
C ILE A 5 -7.84 6.39 -28.51
N ILE A 6 -9.13 6.01 -28.45
CA ILE A 6 -10.08 6.61 -27.53
C ILE A 6 -9.70 6.32 -26.07
N VAL A 7 -9.38 5.05 -25.76
CA VAL A 7 -8.91 4.65 -24.42
C VAL A 7 -7.70 5.47 -24.02
N THR A 8 -6.70 5.56 -24.90
CA THR A 8 -5.48 6.34 -24.66
C THR A 8 -5.79 7.82 -24.45
N ALA A 9 -6.64 8.41 -25.28
CA ALA A 9 -7.02 9.82 -25.14
C ALA A 9 -7.67 10.12 -23.80
N VAL A 10 -8.60 9.27 -23.35
CA VAL A 10 -9.26 9.41 -22.03
C VAL A 10 -8.24 9.36 -20.90
N VAL A 11 -7.32 8.38 -20.90
CA VAL A 11 -6.29 8.25 -19.87
C VAL A 11 -5.33 9.44 -19.89
N VAL A 12 -4.89 9.89 -21.08
CA VAL A 12 -3.97 11.04 -21.20
C VAL A 12 -4.64 12.33 -20.71
N ILE A 13 -5.88 12.59 -21.10
CA ILE A 13 -6.64 13.77 -20.62
C ILE A 13 -6.75 13.73 -19.10
N TYR A 14 -7.09 12.56 -18.55
CA TYR A 14 -7.18 12.39 -17.10
C TYR A 14 -5.83 12.68 -16.42
N LEU A 15 -4.72 12.11 -16.89
CA LEU A 15 -3.39 12.35 -16.34
C LEU A 15 -2.99 13.82 -16.39
N LEU A 16 -3.33 14.52 -17.47
CA LEU A 16 -3.11 15.97 -17.58
C LEU A 16 -3.90 16.76 -16.54
N VAL A 17 -5.15 16.36 -16.26
CA VAL A 17 -5.97 16.96 -15.19
C VAL A 17 -5.34 16.71 -13.82
N MET A 18 -4.83 15.48 -13.55
CA MET A 18 -4.15 15.17 -12.28
C MET A 18 -2.85 15.97 -12.13
N LEU A 19 -2.06 16.10 -13.18
CA LEU A 19 -0.87 16.97 -13.18
C LEU A 19 -1.21 18.42 -12.89
N LEU A 20 -2.30 18.93 -13.45
CA LEU A 20 -2.77 20.30 -13.20
C LEU A 20 -3.18 20.48 -11.72
N ILE A 21 -3.93 19.53 -11.16
CA ILE A 21 -4.31 19.55 -9.74
C ILE A 21 -3.05 19.49 -8.86
N GLY A 22 -2.11 18.60 -9.17
CA GLY A 22 -0.82 18.50 -8.49
C GLY A 22 -0.04 19.81 -8.52
N TYR A 23 0.08 20.44 -9.69
CA TYR A 23 0.75 21.72 -9.86
C TYR A 23 0.07 22.86 -9.08
N LEU A 24 -1.27 22.97 -9.14
CA LEU A 24 -2.00 23.99 -8.39
C LEU A 24 -1.88 23.79 -6.88
N SER A 25 -1.86 22.54 -6.44
CA SER A 25 -1.70 22.16 -5.03
C SER A 25 -0.31 22.43 -4.50
N SER A 26 0.74 22.23 -5.32
CA SER A 26 2.13 22.46 -4.94
C SER A 26 2.41 23.93 -4.55
N LYS A 27 1.61 24.87 -5.06
CA LYS A 27 1.71 26.30 -4.70
C LYS A 27 1.31 26.58 -3.24
N LYS A 28 0.68 25.63 -2.54
CA LYS A 28 0.27 25.75 -1.13
C LYS A 28 1.33 25.22 -0.15
N ILE A 29 2.46 24.76 -0.66
CA ILE A 29 3.53 24.15 0.13
C ILE A 29 4.58 25.22 0.44
N GLU A 30 4.62 25.66 1.69
CA GLU A 30 5.56 26.69 2.19
C GLU A 30 6.61 26.11 3.13
N SER A 31 6.33 24.95 3.75
CA SER A 31 7.18 24.35 4.77
C SER A 31 7.35 22.84 4.58
N ASN A 32 8.37 22.26 5.23
CA ASN A 32 8.53 20.80 5.32
C ASN A 32 7.33 20.14 5.98
N THR A 33 6.64 20.80 6.91
CA THR A 33 5.42 20.29 7.53
C THR A 33 4.24 20.25 6.53
N ASP A 34 4.11 21.25 5.66
CA ASP A 34 3.12 21.20 4.57
C ASP A 34 3.44 20.08 3.59
N PHE A 35 4.72 19.88 3.27
CA PHE A 35 5.17 18.87 2.33
C PHE A 35 4.94 17.44 2.85
N VAL A 36 5.26 17.15 4.12
CA VAL A 36 5.25 15.78 4.69
C VAL A 36 3.94 15.41 5.35
N VAL A 37 3.22 16.35 6.01
CA VAL A 37 1.99 16.10 6.77
C VAL A 37 0.85 17.08 6.44
N ALA A 38 0.85 17.65 5.24
CA ALA A 38 -0.20 18.54 4.73
C ALA A 38 -0.63 19.65 5.74
N GLY A 39 0.34 20.22 6.48
CA GLY A 39 0.08 21.24 7.51
C GLY A 39 -0.86 20.78 8.63
N ARG A 40 -1.15 19.50 8.76
CA ARG A 40 -2.07 18.92 9.75
C ARG A 40 -3.50 19.47 9.64
N ARG A 41 -4.03 19.62 8.42
CA ARG A 41 -5.33 20.26 8.14
C ARG A 41 -6.39 19.31 7.58
N LEU A 42 -6.12 17.99 7.50
CA LEU A 42 -7.04 17.05 6.85
C LEU A 42 -8.29 16.82 7.67
N GLY A 43 -9.45 17.11 7.07
CA GLY A 43 -10.77 16.77 7.62
C GLY A 43 -11.15 15.30 7.35
N PRO A 44 -12.28 14.81 7.94
CA PRO A 44 -12.64 13.39 7.90
C PRO A 44 -12.78 12.81 6.50
N PHE A 45 -13.38 13.53 5.57
CA PHE A 45 -13.61 13.05 4.19
C PHE A 45 -12.31 12.98 3.38
N LEU A 46 -11.44 13.99 3.48
CA LEU A 46 -10.12 13.94 2.86
C LEU A 46 -9.26 12.83 3.47
N MET A 47 -9.34 12.65 4.80
CA MET A 47 -8.70 11.52 5.47
C MET A 47 -9.16 10.17 4.92
N ALA A 48 -10.47 9.97 4.81
CA ALA A 48 -11.05 8.73 4.29
C ALA A 48 -10.61 8.47 2.84
N GLY A 49 -10.72 9.48 1.99
CA GLY A 49 -10.34 9.39 0.58
C GLY A 49 -8.86 9.02 0.42
N THR A 50 -7.97 9.73 1.10
CA THR A 50 -6.53 9.47 0.97
C THR A 50 -6.10 8.15 1.63
N LEU A 51 -6.71 7.74 2.77
CA LEU A 51 -6.45 6.42 3.37
C LEU A 51 -6.90 5.29 2.43
N ALA A 52 -8.13 5.36 1.91
CA ALA A 52 -8.63 4.35 0.99
C ALA A 52 -7.83 4.32 -0.32
N ALA A 53 -7.50 5.47 -0.91
CA ALA A 53 -6.73 5.55 -2.15
C ALA A 53 -5.29 5.03 -2.00
N THR A 54 -4.67 5.19 -0.81
CA THR A 54 -3.33 4.66 -0.55
C THR A 54 -3.29 3.14 -0.60
N GLU A 55 -4.36 2.48 -0.15
CA GLU A 55 -4.43 1.01 -0.05
C GLU A 55 -5.14 0.37 -1.25
N ILE A 56 -6.08 1.09 -1.91
CA ILE A 56 -6.71 0.65 -3.15
C ILE A 56 -5.79 0.96 -4.33
N GLY A 57 -4.71 0.19 -4.46
CA GLY A 57 -3.71 0.29 -5.51
C GLY A 57 -3.68 -0.92 -6.44
N GLY A 58 -2.49 -1.23 -6.96
CA GLY A 58 -2.28 -2.34 -7.88
C GLY A 58 -2.59 -3.71 -7.29
N GLY A 59 -2.26 -3.93 -6.01
CA GLY A 59 -2.53 -5.19 -5.32
C GLY A 59 -4.01 -5.50 -5.18
N SER A 60 -4.78 -4.54 -4.65
CA SER A 60 -6.23 -4.66 -4.42
C SER A 60 -7.06 -4.58 -5.70
N SER A 61 -6.51 -4.11 -6.81
CA SER A 61 -7.20 -4.07 -8.11
C SER A 61 -6.73 -5.23 -9.00
N LEU A 62 -5.58 -5.10 -9.69
CA LEU A 62 -5.09 -6.13 -10.61
C LEU A 62 -4.72 -7.44 -9.89
N GLY A 63 -4.07 -7.33 -8.73
CA GLY A 63 -3.63 -8.50 -7.97
C GLY A 63 -4.78 -9.36 -7.46
N VAL A 64 -5.87 -8.74 -6.99
CA VAL A 64 -7.07 -9.46 -6.54
C VAL A 64 -7.85 -10.06 -7.73
N VAL A 65 -7.92 -9.37 -8.89
CA VAL A 65 -8.48 -9.96 -10.10
C VAL A 65 -7.68 -11.18 -10.53
N GLN A 66 -6.35 -11.10 -10.52
CA GLN A 66 -5.48 -12.25 -10.79
C GLN A 66 -5.76 -13.41 -9.83
N GLN A 67 -5.78 -13.18 -8.51
CA GLN A 67 -6.06 -14.22 -7.51
C GLN A 67 -7.45 -14.86 -7.70
N GLY A 68 -8.46 -14.03 -7.97
CA GLY A 68 -9.83 -14.49 -8.21
C GLY A 68 -9.95 -15.38 -9.45
N MET A 69 -9.17 -15.09 -10.50
CA MET A 69 -9.08 -15.91 -11.71
C MET A 69 -8.33 -17.23 -11.47
N GLU A 70 -7.22 -17.19 -10.76
CA GLU A 70 -6.32 -18.34 -10.56
C GLU A 70 -6.88 -19.32 -9.52
N SER A 71 -6.37 -19.29 -8.31
CA SER A 71 -6.59 -20.33 -7.30
C SER A 71 -7.56 -19.96 -6.19
N HIS A 72 -7.77 -18.66 -5.93
CA HIS A 72 -8.50 -18.20 -4.76
C HIS A 72 -10.01 -18.07 -4.99
N GLY A 73 -10.47 -17.81 -6.23
CA GLY A 73 -11.89 -17.57 -6.47
C GLY A 73 -12.43 -16.45 -5.58
N LEU A 74 -13.60 -16.68 -4.94
CA LEU A 74 -14.24 -15.68 -4.07
C LEU A 74 -13.43 -15.37 -2.82
N SER A 75 -12.58 -16.28 -2.36
CA SER A 75 -11.72 -16.03 -1.19
C SER A 75 -10.68 -14.93 -1.42
N ALA A 76 -10.38 -14.55 -2.68
CA ALA A 76 -9.51 -13.41 -2.96
C ALA A 76 -10.03 -12.10 -2.34
N ALA A 77 -11.34 -11.98 -2.07
CA ALA A 77 -11.92 -10.82 -1.39
C ALA A 77 -11.33 -10.58 0.01
N TRP A 78 -10.84 -11.62 0.68
CA TRP A 78 -10.23 -11.49 2.00
C TRP A 78 -9.03 -10.56 2.00
N TYR A 79 -8.30 -10.45 0.90
CA TYR A 79 -7.20 -9.51 0.79
C TYR A 79 -7.63 -8.07 1.13
N ILE A 80 -8.80 -7.63 0.64
CA ILE A 80 -9.32 -6.27 0.88
C ILE A 80 -10.21 -6.21 2.13
N ILE A 81 -10.98 -7.25 2.43
CA ILE A 81 -11.82 -7.29 3.65
C ILE A 81 -10.96 -7.15 4.90
N THR A 82 -9.80 -7.79 4.95
CA THR A 82 -8.88 -7.71 6.09
C THR A 82 -8.24 -6.33 6.24
N MET A 83 -8.04 -5.57 5.14
CA MET A 83 -7.69 -4.14 5.18
C MET A 83 -8.81 -3.33 5.84
N GLY A 84 -10.08 -3.60 5.49
CA GLY A 84 -11.24 -2.98 6.11
C GLY A 84 -11.27 -3.22 7.62
N PHE A 85 -11.03 -4.44 8.08
CA PHE A 85 -10.91 -4.76 9.51
C PHE A 85 -9.76 -4.02 10.17
N ALA A 86 -8.62 -3.89 9.51
CA ALA A 86 -7.51 -3.11 10.02
C ALA A 86 -7.91 -1.64 10.26
N PHE A 87 -8.61 -1.00 9.33
CA PHE A 87 -9.10 0.38 9.52
C PHE A 87 -10.12 0.50 10.65
N VAL A 88 -10.98 -0.52 10.86
CA VAL A 88 -11.87 -0.56 12.03
C VAL A 88 -11.08 -0.56 13.33
N ILE A 89 -10.03 -1.38 13.44
CA ILE A 89 -9.17 -1.45 14.64
C ILE A 89 -8.39 -0.14 14.81
N LEU A 90 -7.84 0.41 13.71
CA LEU A 90 -7.11 1.68 13.72
C LEU A 90 -7.98 2.87 14.16
N THR A 91 -9.30 2.78 14.04
CA THR A 91 -10.23 3.78 14.56
C THR A 91 -9.98 4.10 16.05
N PHE A 92 -9.53 3.11 16.83
CA PHE A 92 -9.23 3.27 18.25
C PHE A 92 -7.82 3.83 18.51
N LEU A 93 -6.88 3.58 17.61
CA LEU A 93 -5.49 4.04 17.72
C LEU A 93 -5.26 5.43 17.09
N ALA A 94 -6.04 5.79 16.08
CA ALA A 94 -5.89 7.01 15.30
C ALA A 94 -5.77 8.31 16.10
N PRO A 95 -6.56 8.54 17.18
CA PRO A 95 -6.40 9.72 18.01
C PRO A 95 -5.04 9.82 18.71
N LYS A 96 -4.44 8.67 19.10
CA LYS A 96 -3.11 8.62 19.71
C LYS A 96 -2.02 8.96 18.70
N PHE A 97 -2.13 8.45 17.46
CA PHE A 97 -1.19 8.78 16.39
C PHE A 97 -1.21 10.29 16.11
N ARG A 98 -2.40 10.87 15.98
CA ARG A 98 -2.53 12.34 15.81
C ARG A 98 -1.94 13.13 16.96
N ALA A 99 -2.12 12.67 18.19
CA ALA A 99 -1.61 13.33 19.40
C ALA A 99 -0.07 13.28 19.52
N ALA A 100 0.60 12.34 18.86
CA ALA A 100 2.06 12.21 18.90
C ALA A 100 2.79 13.40 18.27
N MET A 101 2.14 14.15 17.36
CA MET A 101 2.69 15.36 16.72
C MET A 101 4.03 15.17 16.04
N VAL A 102 4.28 13.97 15.53
CA VAL A 102 5.48 13.63 14.73
C VAL A 102 5.22 13.77 13.23
N LYS A 103 6.26 13.71 12.41
CA LYS A 103 6.20 13.71 10.94
C LYS A 103 6.41 12.32 10.38
N THR A 104 7.24 11.51 11.05
CA THR A 104 7.57 10.14 10.62
C THR A 104 7.45 9.15 11.79
N VAL A 105 7.28 7.87 11.44
CA VAL A 105 7.30 6.81 12.45
C VAL A 105 8.68 6.66 13.11
N PRO A 106 9.81 6.70 12.40
CA PRO A 106 11.13 6.72 13.02
C PRO A 106 11.34 7.91 13.98
N GLU A 107 10.77 9.09 13.69
CA GLU A 107 10.79 10.22 14.63
C GLU A 107 10.12 9.86 15.96
N TYR A 108 8.97 9.15 15.93
CA TYR A 108 8.34 8.65 17.13
C TYR A 108 9.29 7.75 17.93
N PHE A 109 9.94 6.79 17.25
CA PHE A 109 10.90 5.88 17.90
C PHE A 109 12.09 6.64 18.50
N ARG A 110 12.60 7.64 17.79
CA ARG A 110 13.71 8.49 18.27
C ARG A 110 13.31 9.27 19.51
N ARG A 111 12.15 9.93 19.48
CA ARG A 111 11.65 10.76 20.60
C ARG A 111 11.25 9.93 21.81
N ARG A 112 10.78 8.70 21.59
CA ARG A 112 10.31 7.80 22.65
C ARG A 112 11.41 6.93 23.26
N TYR A 113 12.32 6.43 22.42
CA TYR A 113 13.31 5.42 22.80
C TYR A 113 14.76 5.84 22.57
N GLY A 114 15.00 6.99 21.95
CA GLY A 114 16.32 7.54 21.68
C GLY A 114 16.82 7.32 20.26
N LYS A 115 17.90 8.04 19.91
CA LYS A 115 18.46 8.12 18.56
C LYS A 115 18.74 6.76 17.89
N PRO A 116 19.35 5.76 18.55
CA PRO A 116 19.59 4.45 17.93
C PRO A 116 18.33 3.76 17.44
N SER A 117 17.25 3.79 18.24
CA SER A 117 15.96 3.18 17.86
C SER A 117 15.36 3.86 16.64
N GLY A 118 15.43 5.20 16.56
CA GLY A 118 14.96 5.93 15.39
C GLY A 118 15.73 5.55 14.11
N ILE A 119 17.06 5.48 14.16
CA ILE A 119 17.89 5.14 13.00
C ILE A 119 17.60 3.73 12.49
N ILE A 120 17.52 2.72 13.38
CA ILE A 120 17.25 1.34 12.96
C ILE A 120 15.83 1.23 12.40
N THR A 121 14.85 1.87 13.03
CA THR A 121 13.49 1.92 12.50
C THR A 121 13.45 2.58 11.12
N SER A 122 14.24 3.63 10.89
CA SER A 122 14.34 4.27 9.55
C SER A 122 14.80 3.28 8.49
N LEU A 123 15.81 2.47 8.77
CA LEU A 123 16.32 1.47 7.82
C LEU A 123 15.29 0.36 7.54
N ILE A 124 14.65 -0.17 8.60
CA ILE A 124 13.63 -1.23 8.49
C ILE A 124 12.40 -0.74 7.72
N MET A 125 12.04 0.53 7.82
CA MET A 125 10.87 1.08 7.13
C MET A 125 11.18 1.59 5.72
N PHE A 126 12.40 2.03 5.46
CA PHE A 126 12.82 2.57 4.16
C PHE A 126 12.84 1.50 3.05
N VAL A 127 13.44 0.35 3.34
CA VAL A 127 13.65 -0.71 2.33
C VAL A 127 12.33 -1.26 1.77
N PRO A 128 11.32 -1.61 2.59
CA PRO A 128 10.02 -2.08 2.09
C PRO A 128 9.31 -1.10 1.16
N LEU A 129 9.46 0.21 1.36
CA LEU A 129 8.84 1.23 0.50
C LEU A 129 9.32 1.15 -0.95
N ILE A 130 10.55 0.68 -1.20
CA ILE A 130 11.06 0.43 -2.55
C ILE A 130 10.26 -0.71 -3.22
N GLY A 131 10.00 -1.79 -2.47
CA GLY A 131 9.20 -2.93 -2.94
C GLY A 131 7.74 -2.57 -3.18
N LEU A 132 7.14 -1.77 -2.29
CA LEU A 132 5.76 -1.27 -2.45
C LEU A 132 5.65 -0.41 -3.71
N THR A 133 6.56 0.55 -3.90
CA THR A 133 6.62 1.37 -5.13
C THR A 133 6.77 0.50 -6.38
N ALA A 134 7.64 -0.53 -6.35
CA ALA A 134 7.82 -1.43 -7.48
C ALA A 134 6.54 -2.19 -7.82
N GLY A 135 5.77 -2.66 -6.83
CA GLY A 135 4.47 -3.29 -7.04
C GLY A 135 3.47 -2.39 -7.77
N GLN A 136 3.43 -1.10 -7.41
CA GLN A 136 2.58 -0.12 -8.09
C GLN A 136 3.07 0.20 -9.52
N PHE A 137 4.39 0.25 -9.73
CA PHE A 137 4.96 0.43 -11.08
C PHE A 137 4.65 -0.75 -11.98
N ILE A 138 4.71 -1.99 -11.48
CA ILE A 138 4.29 -3.20 -12.22
C ILE A 138 2.83 -3.06 -12.65
N ALA A 139 1.93 -2.72 -11.73
CA ALA A 139 0.51 -2.59 -11.99
C ALA A 139 0.20 -1.50 -13.04
N SER A 140 0.76 -0.30 -12.89
CA SER A 140 0.63 0.78 -13.89
C SER A 140 1.17 0.37 -15.26
N SER A 141 2.28 -0.38 -15.29
CA SER A 141 2.93 -0.80 -16.54
C SER A 141 2.12 -1.86 -17.31
N VAL A 142 1.42 -2.73 -16.59
CA VAL A 142 0.48 -3.69 -17.17
C VAL A 142 -0.65 -2.96 -17.91
N ILE A 143 -1.24 -1.94 -17.29
CA ILE A 143 -2.27 -1.12 -17.95
C ILE A 143 -1.71 -0.38 -19.17
N LEU A 144 -0.57 0.29 -19.00
CA LEU A 144 0.04 1.09 -20.05
C LEU A 144 0.43 0.22 -21.26
N SER A 145 1.02 -0.96 -21.02
CA SER A 145 1.40 -1.89 -22.08
C SER A 145 0.20 -2.41 -22.86
N THR A 146 -0.91 -2.72 -22.19
CA THR A 146 -2.14 -3.16 -22.84
C THR A 146 -2.78 -2.04 -23.66
N MET A 147 -2.90 -0.84 -23.07
CA MET A 147 -3.54 0.31 -23.70
C MET A 147 -2.81 0.77 -24.97
N LEU A 148 -1.48 0.85 -24.91
CA LEU A 148 -0.64 1.36 -25.99
C LEU A 148 -0.06 0.25 -26.87
N ASN A 149 -0.35 -1.01 -26.58
CA ASN A 149 0.26 -2.17 -27.23
C ASN A 149 1.80 -2.11 -27.23
N LEU A 150 2.36 -1.74 -26.07
CA LEU A 150 3.81 -1.61 -25.87
C LEU A 150 4.39 -2.88 -25.25
N ASN A 151 5.67 -3.10 -25.49
CA ASN A 151 6.42 -4.08 -24.72
C ASN A 151 6.41 -3.71 -23.24
N TYR A 152 6.23 -4.69 -22.35
CA TYR A 152 6.16 -4.49 -20.91
C TYR A 152 7.34 -3.68 -20.34
N LYS A 153 8.58 -4.01 -20.75
CA LYS A 153 9.79 -3.29 -20.28
C LYS A 153 9.77 -1.81 -20.65
N THR A 154 9.30 -1.49 -21.86
CA THR A 154 9.13 -0.10 -22.29
C THR A 154 8.08 0.62 -21.44
N ALA A 155 6.96 -0.05 -21.15
CA ALA A 155 5.93 0.50 -20.27
C ALA A 155 6.46 0.76 -18.86
N VAL A 156 7.26 -0.15 -18.29
CA VAL A 156 7.90 0.03 -16.96
C VAL A 156 8.82 1.26 -16.94
N LEU A 157 9.62 1.46 -17.97
CA LEU A 157 10.50 2.65 -18.05
C LEU A 157 9.70 3.94 -18.12
N ILE A 158 8.64 3.98 -18.91
CA ILE A 158 7.76 5.16 -19.03
C ILE A 158 7.08 5.43 -17.67
N VAL A 159 6.48 4.42 -17.06
CA VAL A 159 5.81 4.55 -15.75
C VAL A 159 6.81 5.01 -14.69
N GLY A 160 7.97 4.37 -14.59
CA GLY A 160 8.99 4.72 -13.61
C GLY A 160 9.41 6.19 -13.69
N VAL A 161 9.61 6.71 -14.90
CA VAL A 161 9.97 8.12 -15.11
C VAL A 161 8.79 9.03 -14.79
N VAL A 162 7.61 8.78 -15.36
CA VAL A 162 6.45 9.67 -15.24
C VAL A 162 5.95 9.76 -13.79
N VAL A 163 5.78 8.61 -13.12
CA VAL A 163 5.27 8.57 -11.73
C VAL A 163 6.28 9.19 -10.78
N THR A 164 7.58 8.91 -10.95
CA THR A 164 8.62 9.49 -10.10
C THR A 164 8.67 11.02 -10.24
N ILE A 165 8.61 11.57 -11.47
CA ILE A 165 8.59 13.02 -11.68
C ILE A 165 7.34 13.64 -11.05
N TYR A 166 6.17 13.02 -11.25
CA TYR A 166 4.92 13.49 -10.67
C TYR A 166 4.98 13.54 -9.13
N ALA A 167 5.44 12.45 -8.49
CA ALA A 167 5.56 12.36 -7.03
C ALA A 167 6.47 13.45 -6.43
N ILE A 168 7.60 13.73 -7.08
CA ILE A 168 8.58 14.74 -6.63
C ILE A 168 7.96 16.15 -6.59
N MET A 169 6.98 16.44 -7.44
CA MET A 169 6.40 17.78 -7.55
C MET A 169 5.46 18.14 -6.39
N GLY A 170 4.73 17.19 -5.83
CA GLY A 170 3.48 17.49 -5.14
C GLY A 170 3.48 17.46 -3.60
N GLY A 171 4.28 16.64 -2.91
CA GLY A 171 4.17 16.42 -1.46
C GLY A 171 2.79 15.94 -1.00
N LEU A 172 2.59 15.75 0.32
CA LEU A 172 1.37 15.11 0.85
C LEU A 172 0.07 15.92 0.59
N TRP A 173 0.15 17.24 0.51
CA TRP A 173 -1.03 18.06 0.24
C TRP A 173 -1.59 17.81 -1.16
N SER A 174 -0.70 17.72 -2.16
CA SER A 174 -1.08 17.39 -3.53
C SER A 174 -1.64 15.97 -3.62
N VAL A 175 -0.90 15.00 -3.05
CA VAL A 175 -1.31 13.59 -2.99
C VAL A 175 -2.71 13.47 -2.41
N THR A 176 -3.01 14.08 -1.26
CA THR A 176 -4.34 13.99 -0.62
C THR A 176 -5.48 14.50 -1.48
N LEU A 177 -5.29 15.59 -2.24
CA LEU A 177 -6.34 16.15 -3.09
C LEU A 177 -6.57 15.28 -4.33
N THR A 178 -5.51 14.75 -4.92
CA THR A 178 -5.64 13.80 -6.03
C THR A 178 -6.24 12.48 -5.57
N ASP A 179 -5.80 11.93 -4.44
CA ASP A 179 -6.33 10.70 -3.82
C ASP A 179 -7.84 10.75 -3.65
N PHE A 180 -8.36 11.88 -3.18
CA PHE A 180 -9.79 12.05 -2.96
C PHE A 180 -10.61 11.88 -4.24
N VAL A 181 -10.13 12.39 -5.38
CA VAL A 181 -10.78 12.19 -6.68
C VAL A 181 -10.58 10.76 -7.18
N GLN A 182 -9.40 10.23 -6.98
CA GLN A 182 -8.96 8.94 -7.48
C GLN A 182 -9.72 7.77 -6.88
N VAL A 183 -9.98 7.79 -5.56
CA VAL A 183 -10.75 6.72 -4.91
C VAL A 183 -12.16 6.60 -5.47
N PHE A 184 -12.81 7.71 -5.80
CA PHE A 184 -14.14 7.65 -6.44
C PHE A 184 -14.03 7.09 -7.85
N LEU A 185 -13.04 7.51 -8.62
CA LEU A 185 -12.88 7.04 -10.00
C LEU A 185 -12.61 5.53 -10.07
N ILE A 186 -11.73 5.00 -9.22
CA ILE A 186 -11.44 3.56 -9.24
C ILE A 186 -12.63 2.74 -8.71
N VAL A 187 -13.25 3.14 -7.60
CA VAL A 187 -14.36 2.37 -7.01
C VAL A 187 -15.56 2.36 -7.96
N ILE A 188 -15.97 3.54 -8.45
CA ILE A 188 -17.10 3.66 -9.37
C ILE A 188 -16.77 3.00 -10.72
N GLY A 189 -15.56 3.22 -11.24
CA GLY A 189 -15.11 2.62 -12.50
C GLY A 189 -15.15 1.09 -12.47
N MET A 190 -14.67 0.49 -11.40
CA MET A 190 -14.71 -0.97 -11.21
C MET A 190 -16.15 -1.50 -11.04
N ILE A 191 -17.01 -0.80 -10.29
CA ILE A 191 -18.43 -1.18 -10.14
C ILE A 191 -19.15 -1.12 -11.50
N ILE A 192 -18.92 -0.07 -12.29
CA ILE A 192 -19.50 0.06 -13.64
C ILE A 192 -18.95 -1.02 -14.59
N ALA A 193 -17.69 -1.42 -14.43
CA ALA A 193 -17.04 -2.42 -15.26
C ALA A 193 -17.65 -3.84 -15.10
N LEU A 194 -18.12 -4.17 -13.91
CA LEU A 194 -18.64 -5.50 -13.58
C LEU A 194 -19.79 -5.98 -14.47
N PRO A 195 -20.86 -5.20 -14.71
CA PRO A 195 -21.94 -5.60 -15.62
C PRO A 195 -21.49 -5.85 -17.06
N PHE A 196 -20.48 -5.16 -17.56
CA PHE A 196 -19.96 -5.39 -18.92
C PHE A 196 -19.25 -6.74 -19.00
N GLY A 197 -18.44 -7.08 -18.01
CA GLY A 197 -17.81 -8.39 -17.93
C GLY A 197 -18.85 -9.53 -17.82
N MET A 198 -19.87 -9.35 -16.98
CA MET A 198 -20.97 -10.31 -16.88
C MET A 198 -21.72 -10.48 -18.20
N ASN A 199 -22.00 -9.39 -18.92
CA ASN A 199 -22.67 -9.44 -20.21
C ASN A 199 -21.83 -10.18 -21.27
N LEU A 200 -20.51 -9.98 -21.30
CA LEU A 200 -19.59 -10.74 -22.17
C LEU A 200 -19.65 -12.25 -21.89
N ALA A 201 -19.80 -12.65 -20.61
CA ALA A 201 -19.98 -14.04 -20.21
C ALA A 201 -21.36 -14.59 -20.56
N GLY A 202 -22.32 -13.75 -20.93
CA GLY A 202 -23.72 -14.14 -21.21
C GLY A 202 -24.62 -14.20 -19.95
N GLY A 203 -24.24 -13.45 -18.90
CA GLY A 203 -25.00 -13.34 -17.66
C GLY A 203 -24.40 -14.14 -16.51
N TRP A 204 -24.89 -13.89 -15.30
CA TRP A 204 -24.39 -14.50 -14.08
C TRP A 204 -24.55 -16.04 -14.05
N ASP A 205 -25.67 -16.55 -14.54
CA ASP A 205 -25.93 -18.01 -14.58
C ASP A 205 -24.88 -18.74 -15.42
N ASN A 206 -24.45 -18.13 -16.54
CA ASN A 206 -23.38 -18.67 -17.37
C ASN A 206 -22.02 -18.61 -16.65
N VAL A 207 -21.73 -17.55 -15.88
CA VAL A 207 -20.51 -17.49 -15.07
C VAL A 207 -20.51 -18.64 -14.07
N VAL A 208 -21.60 -18.84 -13.33
CA VAL A 208 -21.71 -19.91 -12.33
C VAL A 208 -21.61 -21.30 -12.97
N ALA A 209 -22.23 -21.51 -14.13
CA ALA A 209 -22.21 -22.78 -14.84
C ALA A 209 -20.81 -23.16 -15.41
N ASN A 210 -19.93 -22.18 -15.64
CA ASN A 210 -18.62 -22.39 -16.28
C ASN A 210 -17.43 -22.27 -15.33
N VAL A 211 -17.66 -22.24 -14.01
CA VAL A 211 -16.58 -22.29 -13.01
C VAL A 211 -16.85 -23.44 -12.02
N PRO A 212 -15.83 -24.05 -11.41
CA PRO A 212 -16.02 -25.02 -10.35
C PRO A 212 -16.82 -24.43 -9.18
N ALA A 213 -17.74 -25.19 -8.59
CA ALA A 213 -18.57 -24.71 -7.47
C ALA A 213 -17.75 -24.18 -6.29
N GLU A 214 -16.61 -24.81 -6.04
CA GLU A 214 -15.65 -24.39 -5.01
C GLU A 214 -15.05 -22.98 -5.24
N THR A 215 -15.20 -22.42 -6.45
CA THR A 215 -14.76 -21.03 -6.74
C THR A 215 -15.51 -20.01 -5.90
N PHE A 216 -16.72 -20.35 -5.44
CA PHE A 216 -17.52 -19.49 -4.56
C PHE A 216 -17.31 -19.76 -3.07
N ASP A 217 -16.42 -20.69 -2.71
CA ASP A 217 -16.05 -20.90 -1.32
C ASP A 217 -15.13 -19.75 -0.84
N MET A 218 -15.57 -19.07 0.23
CA MET A 218 -14.81 -17.97 0.84
C MET A 218 -13.51 -18.44 1.49
N PHE A 219 -13.29 -19.74 1.67
CA PHE A 219 -12.08 -20.28 2.30
C PHE A 219 -11.26 -21.19 1.37
N LYS A 220 -11.53 -21.17 0.05
CA LYS A 220 -10.78 -21.96 -0.94
C LYS A 220 -9.29 -21.63 -0.97
N GLY A 221 -8.94 -20.36 -1.14
CA GLY A 221 -7.54 -19.90 -1.28
C GLY A 221 -6.93 -19.39 0.02
N TYR A 222 -7.75 -18.88 0.93
CA TYR A 222 -7.36 -18.43 2.26
C TYR A 222 -8.18 -19.19 3.31
N ASN A 223 -7.52 -20.04 4.08
CA ASN A 223 -8.19 -20.68 5.23
C ASN A 223 -8.39 -19.68 6.39
N VAL A 224 -9.11 -20.06 7.42
CA VAL A 224 -9.42 -19.18 8.56
C VAL A 224 -8.15 -18.61 9.21
N MET A 225 -7.08 -19.41 9.32
CA MET A 225 -5.83 -18.97 9.92
C MET A 225 -5.11 -17.96 9.00
N ASP A 226 -5.19 -18.12 7.69
CA ASP A 226 -4.66 -17.15 6.72
C ASP A 226 -5.40 -15.81 6.83
N VAL A 227 -6.74 -15.83 6.96
CA VAL A 227 -7.57 -14.61 7.15
C VAL A 227 -7.19 -13.89 8.45
N ILE A 228 -7.01 -14.63 9.55
CA ILE A 228 -6.54 -14.05 10.82
C ILE A 228 -5.15 -13.45 10.65
N SER A 229 -4.23 -14.18 10.01
CA SER A 229 -2.85 -13.72 9.77
C SER A 229 -2.81 -12.47 8.90
N LEU A 230 -3.63 -12.41 7.83
CA LEU A 230 -3.78 -11.23 6.98
C LEU A 230 -4.34 -10.03 7.77
N THR A 231 -5.36 -10.26 8.60
CA THR A 231 -5.93 -9.19 9.44
C THR A 231 -4.86 -8.63 10.39
N ILE A 232 -4.11 -9.51 11.08
CA ILE A 232 -3.01 -9.12 11.96
C ILE A 232 -1.93 -8.36 11.18
N MET A 233 -1.57 -8.85 9.99
CA MET A 233 -0.60 -8.20 9.11
C MET A 233 -1.03 -6.78 8.75
N TYR A 234 -2.28 -6.59 8.29
CA TYR A 234 -2.76 -5.26 7.90
C TYR A 234 -2.91 -4.32 9.11
N VAL A 235 -3.38 -4.82 10.25
CA VAL A 235 -3.39 -4.02 11.49
C VAL A 235 -1.98 -3.56 11.83
N ALA A 236 -1.01 -4.48 11.81
CA ALA A 236 0.35 -4.15 12.16
C ALA A 236 1.00 -3.20 11.15
N THR A 237 0.87 -3.48 9.84
CA THR A 237 1.51 -2.68 8.81
C THR A 237 0.92 -1.28 8.67
N PHE A 238 -0.41 -1.11 8.75
CA PHE A 238 -1.05 0.21 8.69
C PHE A 238 -0.85 1.04 9.96
N THR A 239 -0.54 0.37 11.07
CA THR A 239 -0.15 1.04 12.33
C THR A 239 1.22 1.70 12.23
N VAL A 240 2.18 1.11 11.49
CA VAL A 240 3.56 1.60 11.41
C VAL A 240 3.98 2.04 10.01
N GLY A 241 3.20 1.76 8.97
CA GLY A 241 3.50 2.14 7.59
C GLY A 241 3.47 3.65 7.41
N GLN A 242 4.59 4.24 6.98
CA GLN A 242 4.72 5.70 6.86
C GLN A 242 3.67 6.29 5.90
N GLU A 243 3.36 5.58 4.81
CA GLU A 243 2.37 6.01 3.83
C GLU A 243 0.95 6.08 4.43
N ALA A 244 0.57 5.14 5.30
CA ALA A 244 -0.73 5.13 5.97
C ALA A 244 -0.75 6.08 7.18
N VAL A 245 0.25 5.97 8.06
CA VAL A 245 0.31 6.70 9.34
C VAL A 245 0.47 8.20 9.14
N SER A 246 1.18 8.65 8.08
CA SER A 246 1.31 10.07 7.76
C SER A 246 -0.03 10.78 7.60
N ARG A 247 -1.07 10.07 7.13
CA ARG A 247 -2.43 10.60 7.05
C ARG A 247 -3.00 10.88 8.43
N TYR A 248 -2.81 9.97 9.38
CA TYR A 248 -3.22 10.19 10.77
C TYR A 248 -2.46 11.37 11.40
N TYR A 249 -1.17 11.53 11.13
CA TYR A 249 -0.40 12.68 11.56
C TYR A 249 -0.89 13.99 10.92
N ALA A 250 -1.38 13.93 9.68
CA ALA A 250 -1.90 15.04 8.91
C ALA A 250 -3.34 15.42 9.25
N ALA A 251 -4.08 14.59 10.01
CA ALA A 251 -5.44 14.88 10.43
C ALA A 251 -5.54 16.20 11.21
N ARG A 252 -6.63 16.94 11.03
CA ARG A 252 -6.89 18.18 11.76
C ARG A 252 -6.94 17.94 13.27
N ASP A 253 -7.60 16.86 13.69
CA ASP A 253 -7.75 16.47 15.09
C ASP A 253 -7.99 14.95 15.22
N GLY A 254 -8.03 14.43 16.46
CA GLY A 254 -8.24 13.01 16.71
C GLY A 254 -9.63 12.51 16.27
N LYS A 255 -10.65 13.38 16.21
CA LYS A 255 -12.00 13.04 15.72
C LYS A 255 -11.98 12.85 14.22
N ALA A 256 -11.31 13.74 13.49
CA ALA A 256 -11.13 13.60 12.04
C ALA A 256 -10.35 12.33 11.68
N ALA A 257 -9.28 12.01 12.42
CA ALA A 257 -8.52 10.78 12.26
C ALA A 257 -9.39 9.53 12.44
N ARG A 258 -10.19 9.50 13.53
CA ARG A 258 -11.12 8.40 13.82
C ARG A 258 -12.20 8.24 12.76
N GLN A 259 -12.87 9.31 12.36
CA GLN A 259 -13.95 9.27 11.38
C GLN A 259 -13.42 8.90 9.98
N GLY A 260 -12.23 9.40 9.60
CA GLY A 260 -11.57 9.04 8.36
C GLY A 260 -11.27 7.54 8.28
N SER A 261 -10.80 6.93 9.38
CA SER A 261 -10.54 5.48 9.43
C SER A 261 -11.82 4.64 9.25
N VAL A 262 -12.94 5.03 9.91
CA VAL A 262 -14.24 4.34 9.74
C VAL A 262 -14.72 4.40 8.28
N LEU A 263 -14.66 5.59 7.68
CA LEU A 263 -15.09 5.76 6.29
C LEU A 263 -14.18 4.98 5.32
N ALA A 264 -12.88 4.93 5.56
CA ALA A 264 -11.95 4.12 4.76
C ALA A 264 -12.28 2.62 4.88
N ALA A 265 -12.63 2.12 6.06
CA ALA A 265 -13.09 0.73 6.26
C ALA A 265 -14.32 0.42 5.41
N ILE A 266 -15.32 1.32 5.41
CA ILE A 266 -16.55 1.14 4.62
C ILE A 266 -16.23 1.05 3.12
N VAL A 267 -15.36 1.93 2.61
CA VAL A 267 -14.94 1.90 1.19
C VAL A 267 -14.28 0.56 0.86
N ASN A 268 -13.38 0.05 1.71
CA ASN A 268 -12.72 -1.23 1.48
C ASN A 268 -13.71 -2.41 1.47
N PHE A 269 -14.68 -2.45 2.39
CA PHE A 269 -15.69 -3.52 2.42
C PHE A 269 -16.58 -3.52 1.17
N ILE A 270 -16.96 -2.33 0.66
CA ILE A 270 -17.73 -2.21 -0.58
C ILE A 270 -16.88 -2.68 -1.78
N TYR A 271 -15.62 -2.28 -1.82
CA TYR A 271 -14.73 -2.55 -2.95
C TYR A 271 -14.31 -4.02 -3.05
N ALA A 272 -14.21 -4.76 -1.93
CA ALA A 272 -13.57 -6.08 -1.84
C ALA A 272 -14.08 -7.11 -2.85
N PHE A 273 -15.39 -7.14 -3.08
CA PHE A 273 -15.99 -8.16 -3.95
C PHE A 273 -15.89 -7.82 -5.44
N VAL A 274 -15.74 -6.55 -5.81
CA VAL A 274 -15.78 -6.12 -7.21
C VAL A 274 -14.60 -6.69 -8.02
N PRO A 275 -13.33 -6.49 -7.65
CA PRO A 275 -12.20 -7.07 -8.38
C PRO A 275 -12.20 -8.61 -8.31
N THR A 276 -12.64 -9.18 -7.20
CA THR A 276 -12.74 -10.64 -7.04
C THR A 276 -13.71 -11.26 -8.06
N LEU A 277 -14.91 -10.68 -8.18
CA LEU A 277 -15.91 -11.13 -9.16
C LEU A 277 -15.43 -10.94 -10.60
N MET A 278 -14.69 -9.88 -10.89
CA MET A 278 -14.07 -9.70 -12.23
C MET A 278 -13.07 -10.83 -12.54
N GLY A 279 -12.28 -11.28 -11.54
CA GLY A 279 -11.39 -12.43 -11.69
C GLY A 279 -12.16 -13.73 -12.00
N ILE A 280 -13.24 -13.98 -11.29
CA ILE A 280 -14.11 -15.14 -11.52
C ILE A 280 -14.74 -15.09 -12.93
N ILE A 281 -15.14 -13.92 -13.40
CA ILE A 281 -15.66 -13.74 -14.77
C ILE A 281 -14.58 -14.09 -15.81
N VAL A 282 -13.32 -13.67 -15.61
CA VAL A 282 -12.23 -14.04 -16.51
C VAL A 282 -12.02 -15.55 -16.52
N LEU A 283 -12.06 -16.22 -15.36
CA LEU A 283 -11.98 -17.68 -15.29
C LEU A 283 -13.11 -18.35 -16.07
N ALA A 284 -14.36 -17.88 -15.93
CA ALA A 284 -15.48 -18.38 -16.70
C ALA A 284 -15.28 -18.21 -18.20
N LEU A 285 -14.80 -17.05 -18.66
CA LEU A 285 -14.52 -16.76 -20.07
C LEU A 285 -13.41 -17.67 -20.63
N ILE A 286 -12.41 -18.01 -19.85
CA ILE A 286 -11.36 -18.99 -20.21
C ILE A 286 -11.99 -20.37 -20.37
N ASN A 287 -12.78 -20.83 -19.39
CA ASN A 287 -13.42 -22.13 -19.43
C ASN A 287 -14.46 -22.27 -20.56
N MET A 288 -15.09 -21.16 -20.96
CA MET A 288 -15.98 -21.09 -22.14
C MET A 288 -15.21 -21.09 -23.48
N GLY A 289 -13.88 -21.03 -23.48
CA GLY A 289 -13.05 -20.91 -24.66
C GLY A 289 -13.11 -19.54 -25.35
N LYS A 290 -13.67 -18.51 -24.67
CA LYS A 290 -13.69 -17.13 -25.19
C LYS A 290 -12.34 -16.43 -25.02
N PHE A 291 -11.59 -16.78 -23.99
CA PHE A 291 -10.23 -16.36 -23.76
C PHE A 291 -9.27 -17.55 -23.83
N ASN A 292 -8.07 -17.33 -24.37
CA ASN A 292 -7.06 -18.37 -24.43
C ASN A 292 -6.33 -18.48 -23.09
N ALA A 293 -6.41 -19.65 -22.44
CA ALA A 293 -5.79 -19.88 -21.14
C ALA A 293 -4.27 -19.63 -21.12
N ALA A 294 -3.57 -19.84 -22.27
CA ALA A 294 -2.13 -19.64 -22.36
C ALA A 294 -1.72 -18.15 -22.17
N ASP A 295 -2.62 -17.22 -22.49
CA ASP A 295 -2.34 -15.79 -22.37
C ASP A 295 -2.30 -15.31 -20.89
N PHE A 296 -2.83 -16.13 -19.97
CA PHE A 296 -2.94 -15.82 -18.54
C PHE A 296 -2.04 -16.70 -17.64
N GLN A 297 -1.03 -17.36 -18.21
CA GLN A 297 -0.06 -18.13 -17.44
C GLN A 297 1.06 -17.23 -16.91
N ASP A 298 1.61 -17.56 -15.74
CA ASP A 298 2.72 -16.86 -15.10
C ASP A 298 2.49 -15.34 -15.01
N VAL A 299 3.39 -14.55 -15.57
CA VAL A 299 3.27 -13.09 -15.61
C VAL A 299 2.10 -12.60 -16.46
N GLY A 300 1.56 -13.44 -17.36
CA GLY A 300 0.39 -13.15 -18.18
C GLY A 300 -0.89 -13.01 -17.34
N ALA A 301 -0.98 -13.67 -16.19
CA ALA A 301 -2.12 -13.57 -15.28
C ALA A 301 -2.40 -12.13 -14.79
N ARG A 302 -1.39 -11.26 -14.74
CA ARG A 302 -1.54 -9.83 -14.39
C ARG A 302 -2.41 -9.06 -15.39
N TYR A 303 -2.58 -9.57 -16.61
CA TYR A 303 -3.35 -8.93 -17.68
C TYR A 303 -4.83 -9.28 -17.65
N ALA A 304 -5.30 -10.10 -16.71
CA ALA A 304 -6.70 -10.54 -16.61
C ALA A 304 -7.70 -9.36 -16.65
N LEU A 305 -7.51 -8.36 -15.81
CA LEU A 305 -8.39 -7.18 -15.79
C LEU A 305 -8.28 -6.31 -17.04
N PRO A 306 -7.07 -5.93 -17.52
CA PRO A 306 -6.95 -5.16 -18.76
C PRO A 306 -7.55 -5.85 -19.99
N VAL A 307 -7.35 -7.14 -20.16
CA VAL A 307 -7.91 -7.91 -21.28
C VAL A 307 -9.43 -7.94 -21.18
N LEU A 308 -9.99 -8.26 -19.99
CA LEU A 308 -11.44 -8.22 -19.78
C LEU A 308 -12.03 -6.84 -20.12
N ALA A 309 -11.38 -5.76 -19.68
CA ALA A 309 -11.84 -4.41 -19.93
C ALA A 309 -11.85 -4.04 -21.42
N MET A 310 -10.78 -4.38 -22.15
CA MET A 310 -10.64 -4.09 -23.56
C MET A 310 -11.66 -4.84 -24.43
N GLU A 311 -12.01 -6.07 -24.05
CA GLU A 311 -12.94 -6.93 -24.78
C GLU A 311 -14.41 -6.66 -24.43
N ALA A 312 -14.70 -6.35 -23.16
CA ALA A 312 -16.08 -6.24 -22.67
C ALA A 312 -16.66 -4.83 -22.78
N MET A 313 -15.84 -3.77 -22.72
CA MET A 313 -16.33 -2.43 -22.46
C MET A 313 -16.29 -1.49 -23.69
N PRO A 314 -17.25 -0.54 -23.80
CA PRO A 314 -17.09 0.58 -24.70
C PRO A 314 -15.80 1.36 -24.39
N ALA A 315 -15.12 1.85 -25.43
CA ALA A 315 -13.77 2.44 -25.33
C ALA A 315 -13.68 3.57 -24.28
N VAL A 316 -14.69 4.42 -24.15
CA VAL A 316 -14.71 5.51 -23.16
C VAL A 316 -14.74 4.95 -21.72
N ILE A 317 -15.58 3.94 -21.46
CA ILE A 317 -15.72 3.32 -20.14
C ILE A 317 -14.43 2.55 -19.77
N CYS A 318 -13.86 1.81 -20.74
CA CYS A 318 -12.56 1.17 -20.59
C CYS A 318 -11.46 2.19 -20.27
N GLY A 319 -11.44 3.32 -20.98
CA GLY A 319 -10.51 4.42 -20.72
C GLY A 319 -10.67 5.03 -19.33
N LEU A 320 -11.87 5.22 -18.84
CA LEU A 320 -12.14 5.70 -17.48
C LEU A 320 -11.71 4.68 -16.41
N LEU A 321 -11.95 3.38 -16.64
CA LEU A 321 -11.46 2.33 -15.75
C LEU A 321 -9.93 2.32 -15.69
N PHE A 322 -9.25 2.35 -16.84
CA PHE A 322 -7.79 2.39 -16.89
C PHE A 322 -7.22 3.67 -16.25
N ALA A 323 -7.86 4.82 -16.49
CA ALA A 323 -7.52 6.06 -15.81
C ALA A 323 -7.65 5.90 -14.28
N GLY A 324 -8.73 5.27 -13.80
CA GLY A 324 -8.93 4.98 -12.39
C GLY A 324 -7.86 4.07 -11.79
N ILE A 325 -7.48 2.99 -12.48
CA ILE A 325 -6.47 2.05 -11.99
C ILE A 325 -5.07 2.69 -12.01
N VAL A 326 -4.69 3.33 -13.11
CA VAL A 326 -3.40 4.04 -13.21
C VAL A 326 -3.30 5.10 -12.11
N SER A 327 -4.39 5.79 -11.86
CA SER A 327 -4.51 6.79 -10.82
C SER A 327 -4.29 6.19 -9.43
N ALA A 328 -4.99 5.11 -9.10
CA ALA A 328 -4.87 4.45 -7.81
C ALA A 328 -3.44 3.91 -7.58
N THR A 329 -2.81 3.33 -8.62
CA THR A 329 -1.43 2.86 -8.52
C THR A 329 -0.43 4.02 -8.40
N MET A 330 -0.67 5.14 -9.07
CA MET A 330 0.14 6.36 -8.93
C MET A 330 0.01 6.94 -7.52
N SER A 331 -1.20 7.05 -6.96
CA SER A 331 -1.43 7.53 -5.60
C SER A 331 -0.68 6.73 -4.55
N SER A 332 -0.77 5.39 -4.63
CA SER A 332 -0.02 4.50 -3.73
C SER A 332 1.49 4.68 -3.90
N ALA A 333 1.99 4.72 -5.15
CA ALA A 333 3.41 4.94 -5.43
C ALA A 333 3.91 6.30 -4.92
N ASP A 334 3.13 7.37 -5.09
CA ASP A 334 3.46 8.72 -4.58
C ASP A 334 3.62 8.71 -3.06
N SER A 335 2.74 7.99 -2.39
CA SER A 335 2.73 7.83 -0.94
C SER A 335 3.94 7.07 -0.44
N ASP A 336 4.31 5.99 -1.13
CA ASP A 336 5.49 5.19 -0.82
C ASP A 336 6.78 5.98 -1.06
N LEU A 337 6.88 6.67 -2.21
CA LEU A 337 8.01 7.53 -2.56
C LEU A 337 8.18 8.68 -1.55
N LEU A 338 7.08 9.37 -1.21
CA LEU A 338 7.09 10.45 -0.23
C LEU A 338 7.45 9.92 1.16
N GLY A 339 6.93 8.75 1.54
CA GLY A 339 7.28 8.07 2.78
C GLY A 339 8.77 7.79 2.88
N ALA A 340 9.34 7.18 1.84
CA ALA A 340 10.77 6.89 1.76
C ALA A 340 11.63 8.16 1.79
N GLY A 341 11.28 9.16 1.00
CA GLY A 341 11.96 10.45 0.97
C GLY A 341 11.92 11.16 2.32
N SER A 342 10.76 11.14 2.98
CA SER A 342 10.56 11.77 4.30
C SER A 342 11.38 11.08 5.39
N ILE A 343 11.39 9.75 5.43
CA ILE A 343 12.19 8.98 6.39
C ILE A 343 13.68 9.27 6.18
N PHE A 344 14.17 9.18 4.94
CA PHE A 344 15.58 9.41 4.70
C PHE A 344 16.00 10.85 5.06
N ALA A 345 15.24 11.85 4.63
CA ALA A 345 15.59 13.26 4.83
C ALA A 345 15.48 13.70 6.29
N ASN A 346 14.40 13.33 6.99
CA ASN A 346 14.17 13.81 8.36
C ASN A 346 14.87 12.94 9.42
N ASP A 347 15.02 11.61 9.19
CA ASP A 347 15.47 10.71 10.24
C ASP A 347 16.90 10.18 10.02
N ILE A 348 17.39 10.18 8.77
CA ILE A 348 18.76 9.81 8.48
C ILE A 348 19.60 11.07 8.18
N TYR A 349 19.23 11.85 7.16
CA TYR A 349 20.05 13.00 6.74
C TYR A 349 20.15 14.05 7.83
N LYS A 350 19.02 14.57 8.32
CA LYS A 350 18.99 15.61 9.37
C LYS A 350 19.59 15.14 10.69
N ILE A 351 19.39 13.88 11.08
CA ILE A 351 19.79 13.40 12.41
C ILE A 351 21.23 12.88 12.44
N VAL A 352 21.71 12.31 11.32
CA VAL A 352 23.03 11.64 11.29
C VAL A 352 24.04 12.43 10.46
N ILE A 353 23.65 12.94 9.28
CA ILE A 353 24.58 13.52 8.31
C ILE A 353 24.74 15.01 8.53
N LYS A 354 23.63 15.77 8.62
CA LYS A 354 23.68 17.24 8.74
C LYS A 354 22.59 17.77 9.67
N PRO A 355 22.83 17.80 10.99
CA PRO A 355 21.84 18.28 11.98
C PRO A 355 21.39 19.74 11.76
N SER A 356 22.26 20.57 11.16
CA SER A 356 21.96 21.97 10.85
C SER A 356 21.24 22.20 9.52
N ALA A 357 20.73 21.13 8.86
CA ALA A 357 20.05 21.25 7.58
C ALA A 357 18.79 22.11 7.68
N SER A 358 18.66 23.09 6.76
CA SER A 358 17.47 23.93 6.65
C SER A 358 16.27 23.13 6.09
N ASP A 359 15.06 23.62 6.34
CA ASP A 359 13.84 23.03 5.77
C ASP A 359 13.89 22.91 4.24
N LYS A 360 14.46 23.91 3.56
CA LYS A 360 14.66 23.89 2.11
C LYS A 360 15.60 22.76 1.68
N GLU A 361 16.67 22.55 2.41
CA GLU A 361 17.63 21.48 2.15
C GLU A 361 17.00 20.10 2.39
N ILE A 362 16.23 19.93 3.48
CA ILE A 362 15.50 18.71 3.78
C ILE A 362 14.51 18.40 2.64
N MET A 363 13.77 19.37 2.13
CA MET A 363 12.87 19.18 1.00
C MET A 363 13.61 18.76 -0.28
N ILE A 364 14.80 19.30 -0.55
CA ILE A 364 15.63 18.87 -1.69
C ILE A 364 16.09 17.42 -1.50
N VAL A 365 16.60 17.07 -0.31
CA VAL A 365 17.03 15.70 0.00
C VAL A 365 15.85 14.71 -0.11
N THR A 366 14.65 15.09 0.37
CA THR A 366 13.45 14.29 0.20
C THR A 366 13.20 13.98 -1.28
N ARG A 367 13.22 14.99 -2.14
CA ARG A 367 12.99 14.82 -3.59
C ARG A 367 14.06 13.98 -4.28
N VAL A 368 15.32 14.18 -3.93
CA VAL A 368 16.45 13.38 -4.46
C VAL A 368 16.30 11.90 -4.04
N THR A 369 15.92 11.66 -2.79
CA THR A 369 15.66 10.30 -2.31
C THR A 369 14.48 9.65 -3.03
N MET A 370 13.38 10.38 -3.24
CA MET A 370 12.25 9.91 -4.04
C MET A 370 12.69 9.51 -5.46
N ALA A 371 13.54 10.31 -6.10
CA ALA A 371 14.10 9.98 -7.42
C ALA A 371 14.92 8.69 -7.38
N ALA A 372 15.79 8.54 -6.39
CA ALA A 372 16.61 7.33 -6.24
C ALA A 372 15.73 6.08 -5.99
N VAL A 373 14.76 6.17 -5.11
CA VAL A 373 13.79 5.09 -4.83
C VAL A 373 13.00 4.72 -6.09
N GLY A 374 12.56 5.72 -6.88
CA GLY A 374 11.88 5.50 -8.16
C GLY A 374 12.74 4.72 -9.16
N VAL A 375 14.04 5.02 -9.24
CA VAL A 375 14.99 4.25 -10.07
C VAL A 375 15.11 2.80 -9.58
N PHE A 376 15.30 2.56 -8.27
CA PHE A 376 15.39 1.20 -7.73
C PHE A 376 14.09 0.42 -7.91
N ALA A 377 12.94 1.06 -7.68
CA ALA A 377 11.63 0.45 -7.90
C ALA A 377 11.42 0.06 -9.39
N THR A 378 11.86 0.92 -10.33
CA THR A 378 11.84 0.64 -11.76
C THR A 378 12.70 -0.58 -12.10
N LEU A 379 13.90 -0.67 -11.53
CA LEU A 379 14.78 -1.83 -11.73
C LEU A 379 14.13 -3.12 -11.20
N ILE A 380 13.53 -3.09 -10.01
CA ILE A 380 12.79 -4.25 -9.48
C ILE A 380 11.64 -4.62 -10.44
N ALA A 381 10.84 -3.65 -10.87
CA ALA A 381 9.71 -3.90 -11.76
C ALA A 381 10.12 -4.51 -13.12
N LEU A 382 11.29 -4.16 -13.65
CA LEU A 382 11.83 -4.71 -14.91
C LEU A 382 12.15 -6.20 -14.86
N PHE A 383 12.59 -6.68 -13.69
CA PHE A 383 13.10 -8.04 -13.55
C PHE A 383 12.23 -8.95 -12.66
N ASN A 384 11.19 -8.40 -12.04
CA ASN A 384 10.34 -9.17 -11.14
C ASN A 384 9.33 -10.04 -11.88
N THR A 385 9.27 -11.32 -11.50
CA THR A 385 8.32 -12.31 -12.03
C THR A 385 7.23 -12.71 -11.02
N SER A 386 7.35 -12.33 -9.75
CA SER A 386 6.37 -12.65 -8.70
C SER A 386 5.06 -11.88 -8.89
N SER A 387 3.96 -12.36 -8.30
CA SER A 387 2.70 -11.62 -8.33
C SER A 387 2.82 -10.28 -7.60
N ILE A 388 1.98 -9.31 -7.97
CA ILE A 388 1.95 -7.99 -7.32
C ILE A 388 1.64 -8.14 -5.82
N VAL A 389 0.67 -8.99 -5.48
CA VAL A 389 0.28 -9.25 -4.08
C VAL A 389 1.45 -9.79 -3.27
N THR A 390 2.22 -10.76 -3.81
CA THR A 390 3.37 -11.35 -3.10
C THR A 390 4.41 -10.31 -2.70
N ILE A 391 4.75 -9.38 -3.63
CA ILE A 391 5.72 -8.32 -3.35
C ILE A 391 5.21 -7.40 -2.23
N LEU A 392 3.94 -6.99 -2.32
CA LEU A 392 3.34 -6.08 -1.34
C LEU A 392 3.24 -6.74 0.03
N MET A 393 2.79 -8.00 0.11
CA MET A 393 2.66 -8.73 1.38
C MET A 393 4.00 -8.90 2.08
N PHE A 394 5.07 -9.23 1.34
CA PHE A 394 6.42 -9.31 1.90
C PHE A 394 6.89 -7.96 2.47
N ALA A 395 6.73 -6.88 1.73
CA ALA A 395 7.10 -5.54 2.16
C ALA A 395 6.31 -5.11 3.41
N PHE A 396 5.00 -5.36 3.44
CA PHE A 396 4.14 -5.10 4.59
C PHE A 396 4.56 -5.89 5.84
N THR A 397 4.86 -7.16 5.67
CA THR A 397 5.30 -8.05 6.76
C THR A 397 6.65 -7.61 7.33
N LEU A 398 7.61 -7.32 6.46
CA LEU A 398 8.98 -6.98 6.86
C LEU A 398 9.03 -5.74 7.77
N ARG A 399 8.30 -4.68 7.43
CA ARG A 399 8.30 -3.44 8.22
C ARG A 399 7.50 -3.56 9.52
N ALA A 400 6.45 -4.39 9.52
CA ALA A 400 5.51 -4.48 10.63
C ALA A 400 6.03 -5.34 11.78
N ALA A 401 6.68 -6.46 11.48
CA ALA A 401 6.98 -7.50 12.45
C ALA A 401 7.76 -7.00 13.67
N GLY A 402 8.85 -6.25 13.46
CA GLY A 402 9.67 -5.74 14.57
C GLY A 402 9.15 -4.44 15.19
N SER A 403 8.40 -3.64 14.42
CA SER A 403 8.08 -2.24 14.77
C SER A 403 6.75 -2.09 15.50
N PHE A 404 5.79 -2.99 15.27
CA PHE A 404 4.41 -2.84 15.74
C PHE A 404 4.29 -2.70 17.26
N PHE A 405 4.82 -3.65 18.02
CA PHE A 405 4.67 -3.64 19.46
C PHE A 405 5.38 -2.47 20.16
N PRO A 406 6.63 -2.12 19.82
CA PRO A 406 7.24 -0.93 20.37
C PRO A 406 6.47 0.35 20.04
N TYR A 407 5.91 0.46 18.82
CA TYR A 407 5.12 1.61 18.45
C TYR A 407 3.82 1.71 19.26
N VAL A 408 3.01 0.65 19.29
CA VAL A 408 1.71 0.65 19.99
C VAL A 408 1.91 0.73 21.49
N LEU A 409 2.70 -0.20 22.08
CA LEU A 409 2.89 -0.25 23.53
C LEU A 409 3.63 0.97 24.08
N GLY A 410 4.46 1.62 23.26
CA GLY A 410 5.12 2.86 23.61
C GLY A 410 4.18 4.00 23.96
N HIS A 411 2.94 4.01 23.43
CA HIS A 411 1.89 4.97 23.77
C HIS A 411 1.22 4.70 25.12
N TYR A 412 1.32 3.48 25.65
CA TYR A 412 0.55 3.05 26.82
C TYR A 412 1.43 2.54 27.97
N TRP A 413 2.55 1.88 27.67
CA TRP A 413 3.38 1.23 28.68
C TRP A 413 4.61 2.08 29.04
N LYS A 414 4.64 2.56 30.29
CA LYS A 414 5.74 3.39 30.82
C LYS A 414 7.08 2.60 30.94
N GLY A 415 7.01 1.29 31.08
CA GLY A 415 8.17 0.40 31.15
C GLY A 415 8.81 0.05 29.80
N ALA A 416 8.22 0.46 28.69
CA ALA A 416 8.78 0.23 27.34
C ALA A 416 10.16 0.89 27.21
N SER A 417 11.20 0.08 26.95
CA SER A 417 12.60 0.54 26.96
C SER A 417 13.24 0.54 25.57
N GLN A 418 14.35 1.27 25.44
CA GLN A 418 15.18 1.28 24.24
C GLN A 418 15.72 -0.14 23.93
N ALA A 419 16.20 -0.87 24.96
CA ALA A 419 16.72 -2.21 24.78
C ALA A 419 15.66 -3.18 24.26
N GLY A 420 14.43 -3.13 24.84
CA GLY A 420 13.31 -3.92 24.37
C GLY A 420 12.93 -3.57 22.93
N THR A 421 12.90 -2.28 22.60
CA THR A 421 12.62 -1.81 21.24
C THR A 421 13.64 -2.33 20.23
N MET A 422 14.94 -2.25 20.54
CA MET A 422 15.99 -2.75 19.67
C MET A 422 15.92 -4.26 19.48
N ALA A 423 15.67 -5.01 20.56
CA ALA A 423 15.50 -6.46 20.52
C ALA A 423 14.26 -6.85 19.67
N SER A 424 13.15 -6.14 19.81
CA SER A 424 11.93 -6.32 18.99
C SER A 424 12.20 -6.13 17.52
N LEU A 425 12.80 -4.98 17.15
CA LEU A 425 13.14 -4.63 15.76
C LEU A 425 13.99 -5.71 15.10
N ILE A 426 15.02 -6.19 15.80
CA ILE A 426 15.94 -7.20 15.29
C ILE A 426 15.26 -8.58 15.21
N ALA A 427 14.62 -9.03 16.28
CA ALA A 427 14.04 -10.37 16.36
C ALA A 427 12.89 -10.54 15.34
N GLY A 428 11.99 -9.57 15.25
CA GLY A 428 10.88 -9.62 14.28
C GLY A 428 11.36 -9.66 12.84
N THR A 429 12.32 -8.80 12.50
CA THR A 429 12.90 -8.74 11.14
C THR A 429 13.63 -10.03 10.78
N ILE A 430 14.46 -10.57 11.68
CA ILE A 430 15.22 -11.81 11.43
C ILE A 430 14.26 -12.99 11.21
N VAL A 431 13.22 -13.14 12.05
CA VAL A 431 12.28 -14.26 11.93
C VAL A 431 11.51 -14.18 10.60
N VAL A 432 11.08 -12.99 10.18
CA VAL A 432 10.39 -12.82 8.89
C VAL A 432 11.32 -13.18 7.72
N VAL A 433 12.53 -12.63 7.69
CA VAL A 433 13.49 -12.91 6.61
C VAL A 433 13.87 -14.40 6.58
N TYR A 434 14.06 -15.02 7.73
CA TYR A 434 14.36 -16.45 7.84
C TYR A 434 13.20 -17.30 7.26
N LEU A 435 11.97 -17.03 7.68
CA LEU A 435 10.79 -17.78 7.23
C LEU A 435 10.55 -17.62 5.73
N GLU A 436 10.68 -16.41 5.21
CA GLU A 436 10.39 -16.13 3.79
C GLU A 436 11.45 -16.72 2.86
N HIS A 437 12.74 -16.53 3.18
CA HIS A 437 13.82 -16.84 2.24
C HIS A 437 14.59 -18.13 2.53
N ILE A 438 14.67 -18.55 3.79
CA ILE A 438 15.52 -19.68 4.19
C ILE A 438 14.69 -20.94 4.43
N SER A 439 13.70 -20.87 5.33
CA SER A 439 12.94 -22.05 5.74
C SER A 439 11.63 -22.24 4.94
N LYS A 440 11.29 -21.31 4.06
CA LYS A 440 10.06 -21.33 3.24
C LYS A 440 8.81 -21.63 4.09
N GLY A 441 8.65 -20.88 5.16
CA GLY A 441 7.51 -20.98 6.07
C GLY A 441 7.65 -22.00 7.20
N ASN A 442 8.72 -22.79 7.27
CA ASN A 442 8.85 -23.82 8.30
C ASN A 442 9.60 -23.31 9.53
N LEU A 443 8.99 -23.43 10.72
CA LEU A 443 9.60 -23.08 11.99
C LEU A 443 9.19 -24.10 13.05
N PHE A 444 10.18 -24.76 13.70
CA PHE A 444 9.98 -25.80 14.72
C PHE A 444 9.00 -26.91 14.33
N GLY A 445 9.00 -27.31 13.06
CA GLY A 445 8.07 -28.36 12.56
C GLY A 445 6.67 -27.87 12.23
N LEU A 446 6.36 -26.59 12.40
CA LEU A 446 5.13 -25.95 12.00
C LEU A 446 5.32 -25.21 10.67
N HIS A 447 4.32 -25.25 9.80
CA HIS A 447 4.32 -24.48 8.55
C HIS A 447 3.43 -23.26 8.68
N PHE A 448 3.99 -22.09 8.35
CA PHE A 448 3.31 -20.79 8.37
C PHE A 448 3.25 -20.23 6.94
N ASN A 449 2.06 -20.15 6.38
CA ASN A 449 1.83 -19.51 5.09
C ASN A 449 2.16 -18.00 5.14
N GLN A 450 2.04 -17.39 6.31
CA GLN A 450 2.27 -15.97 6.54
C GLN A 450 3.29 -15.78 7.66
N PRO A 451 4.50 -15.25 7.39
CA PRO A 451 5.56 -15.10 8.39
C PRO A 451 5.29 -14.00 9.43
N ILE A 452 4.22 -13.20 9.25
CA ILE A 452 3.91 -12.06 10.15
C ILE A 452 3.65 -12.51 11.58
N VAL A 453 2.88 -13.59 11.79
CA VAL A 453 2.50 -14.04 13.14
C VAL A 453 3.73 -14.51 13.94
N PRO A 454 4.57 -15.43 13.43
CA PRO A 454 5.82 -15.78 14.11
C PRO A 454 6.74 -14.58 14.33
N GLY A 455 6.85 -13.68 13.35
CA GLY A 455 7.64 -12.45 13.46
C GLY A 455 7.17 -11.55 14.60
N LEU A 456 5.86 -11.31 14.69
CA LEU A 456 5.26 -10.52 15.77
C LEU A 456 5.43 -11.18 17.15
N VAL A 457 5.25 -12.50 17.25
CA VAL A 457 5.44 -13.23 18.51
C VAL A 457 6.88 -13.11 18.99
N ALA A 458 7.85 -13.33 18.11
CA ALA A 458 9.26 -13.17 18.44
C ALA A 458 9.60 -11.74 18.88
N ALA A 459 9.07 -10.75 18.15
CA ALA A 459 9.23 -9.33 18.46
C ALA A 459 8.63 -8.97 19.82
N LEU A 460 7.40 -9.44 20.13
CA LEU A 460 6.76 -9.20 21.42
C LEU A 460 7.54 -9.80 22.58
N ILE A 461 7.95 -11.06 22.47
CA ILE A 461 8.72 -11.75 23.50
C ILE A 461 10.04 -11.00 23.75
N ALA A 462 10.77 -10.66 22.70
CA ALA A 462 12.02 -9.91 22.81
C ALA A 462 11.77 -8.52 23.42
N PHE A 463 10.71 -7.81 22.99
CA PHE A 463 10.35 -6.51 23.52
C PHE A 463 10.09 -6.55 25.04
N LEU A 464 9.27 -7.52 25.50
CA LEU A 464 8.89 -7.65 26.89
C LEU A 464 10.09 -8.04 27.75
N ILE A 465 10.84 -9.08 27.37
CA ILE A 465 12.00 -9.57 28.14
C ILE A 465 13.01 -8.44 28.31
N PHE A 466 13.46 -7.82 27.23
CA PHE A 466 14.50 -6.80 27.31
C PHE A 466 14.01 -5.48 27.93
N SER A 467 12.71 -5.16 27.85
CA SER A 467 12.18 -4.01 28.57
C SER A 467 12.07 -4.25 30.09
N LEU A 468 11.81 -5.48 30.53
CA LEU A 468 11.78 -5.84 31.94
C LEU A 468 13.18 -5.96 32.55
N VAL A 469 14.13 -6.57 31.82
CA VAL A 469 15.52 -6.74 32.29
C VAL A 469 16.29 -5.43 32.23
N MET A 470 16.03 -4.59 31.25
CA MET A 470 16.71 -3.31 31.03
C MET A 470 15.67 -2.18 30.94
N PRO A 471 15.06 -1.79 32.08
CA PRO A 471 13.99 -0.80 32.08
C PRO A 471 14.49 0.60 31.69
N PRO A 472 13.61 1.48 31.21
CA PRO A 472 14.00 2.84 30.85
C PRO A 472 14.45 3.64 32.07
N LYS A 473 15.44 4.51 31.89
CA LYS A 473 15.93 5.40 32.97
C LYS A 473 14.84 6.33 33.50
N LYS A 474 13.94 6.78 32.60
CA LYS A 474 12.77 7.59 32.95
C LYS A 474 11.52 6.87 32.41
N GLN A 475 10.63 6.51 33.32
CA GLN A 475 9.38 5.82 33.01
C GLN A 475 8.30 6.84 32.59
N THR A 476 8.10 7.05 31.30
CA THR A 476 7.10 7.96 30.75
C THR A 476 6.60 7.47 29.42
N THR A 477 5.37 7.82 29.06
CA THR A 477 4.82 7.68 27.70
C THR A 477 4.89 8.99 26.92
N GLU A 478 5.33 10.08 27.55
CA GLU A 478 5.52 11.35 26.90
C GLU A 478 6.72 11.31 25.94
N LEU A 479 6.54 11.93 24.79
CA LEU A 479 7.62 12.07 23.82
C LEU A 479 8.56 13.20 24.22
N ALA A 480 9.87 13.01 23.98
CA ALA A 480 10.82 14.10 24.09
C ALA A 480 10.43 15.26 23.14
N PRO A 481 10.76 16.52 23.45
CA PRO A 481 10.58 17.65 22.55
C PRO A 481 11.18 17.41 21.16
N GLU A 482 10.66 18.09 20.15
CA GLU A 482 11.26 18.11 18.79
C GLU A 482 12.58 18.88 18.89
N GLU A 483 13.70 18.29 18.42
CA GLU A 483 15.03 18.89 18.35
C GLU A 483 15.21 19.75 17.11
#